data_95519cc1bf1fe97f9fe50fe060277f26
#
_entry.id   95519cc1bf1fe97f9fe50fe060277f26
#
_cell.length_a   1.000
_cell.length_b   1.000
_cell.length_c   1.000
_cell.angle_alpha   90.00
_cell.angle_beta   90.00
_cell.angle_gamma   90.00
#
_symmetry.space_group_name_H-M   'P 1'
#
loop_
_entity.id
_entity.type
_entity.pdbx_description
1 polymer ?
#
loop_
_entity_poly.entity_id
_entity_poly.type
_entity_poly.pdbx_seq_one_letter_code
_entity_poly.pdbx_strand_id
1 'polypeptide(L)'
;MKDSAKRYVYADNAATTAVSPQVVEAMLPYLTEHFGNPSSLYMLGQTAHNAVETARGQVAALLGAHPEEIYFTSGGSEADNWAIRGLAEMQAKKGKRHIVTTKFEHHAVLHTVERLQREGFEATFLDVHENGIVRIEEVAAALREDTALVTIMYANNEIGTIQPIAEIGALCRARGIPFHTDAVQAAGHVPVDVKACLLYTSPS
;
A
#
# COMPACT_ATOMS: atom_id res chain seq x y z
N MET A 1 36.86 3.62 -38.01
CA MET A 1 36.74 3.08 -36.62
C MET A 1 35.31 3.34 -36.19
N LYS A 2 34.47 2.32 -36.01
CA LYS A 2 33.10 2.49 -35.48
C LYS A 2 33.26 2.75 -33.98
N ASP A 3 32.87 3.94 -33.57
CA ASP A 3 32.77 4.31 -32.17
C ASP A 3 31.76 3.35 -31.51
N SER A 4 32.27 2.43 -30.67
CA SER A 4 31.40 1.53 -29.93
C SER A 4 30.81 2.33 -28.77
N ALA A 5 29.69 2.99 -29.06
CA ALA A 5 28.91 3.64 -28.01
C ALA A 5 28.72 2.62 -26.87
N LYS A 6 29.30 2.93 -25.71
CA LYS A 6 29.13 2.08 -24.52
C LYS A 6 27.65 1.93 -24.25
N ARG A 7 27.15 0.69 -24.30
CA ARG A 7 25.74 0.38 -23.96
C ARG A 7 25.55 0.71 -22.49
N TYR A 8 24.70 1.70 -22.21
CA TYR A 8 24.22 1.97 -20.85
C TYR A 8 23.17 0.91 -20.47
N VAL A 9 23.33 0.27 -19.32
CA VAL A 9 22.38 -0.69 -18.77
C VAL A 9 21.96 -0.20 -17.41
N TYR A 10 20.67 0.11 -17.24
CA TYR A 10 20.07 0.36 -15.94
C TYR A 10 19.46 -0.93 -15.41
N ALA A 11 19.89 -1.37 -14.23
CA ALA A 11 19.49 -2.65 -13.64
C ALA A 11 18.94 -2.53 -12.20
N ASP A 12 18.64 -1.30 -11.75
CA ASP A 12 18.10 -1.02 -10.41
C ASP A 12 16.60 -0.67 -10.50
N ASN A 13 15.80 -1.58 -11.04
CA ASN A 13 14.35 -1.37 -11.14
C ASN A 13 13.63 -1.47 -9.78
N ALA A 14 14.32 -1.93 -8.74
CA ALA A 14 13.81 -1.90 -7.37
C ALA A 14 13.74 -0.47 -6.81
N ALA A 15 14.64 0.42 -7.26
CA ALA A 15 14.64 1.83 -6.85
C ALA A 15 13.65 2.67 -7.65
N THR A 16 13.65 2.54 -9.00
CA THR A 16 12.76 3.31 -9.88
C THR A 16 12.67 2.69 -11.28
N THR A 17 11.63 3.04 -12.01
CA THR A 17 11.45 2.67 -13.42
C THR A 17 11.10 3.89 -14.25
N ALA A 18 11.44 3.85 -15.55
CA ALA A 18 10.98 4.89 -16.47
C ALA A 18 9.46 4.82 -16.65
N VAL A 19 8.81 5.97 -16.76
CA VAL A 19 7.40 6.05 -17.13
C VAL A 19 7.26 5.55 -18.58
N SER A 20 6.30 4.66 -18.84
CA SER A 20 6.09 4.15 -20.20
C SER A 20 5.63 5.27 -21.15
N PRO A 21 6.00 5.22 -22.44
CA PRO A 21 5.56 6.22 -23.42
C PRO A 21 4.04 6.40 -23.47
N GLN A 22 3.28 5.32 -23.38
CA GLN A 22 1.82 5.36 -23.39
C GLN A 22 1.25 6.13 -22.19
N VAL A 23 1.88 5.97 -21.02
CA VAL A 23 1.47 6.72 -19.81
C VAL A 23 1.81 8.20 -19.97
N VAL A 24 2.99 8.53 -20.51
CA VAL A 24 3.37 9.94 -20.78
C VAL A 24 2.37 10.60 -21.74
N GLU A 25 2.03 9.92 -22.85
CA GLU A 25 1.04 10.40 -23.82
C GLU A 25 -0.33 10.64 -23.17
N ALA A 26 -0.78 9.74 -22.29
CA ALA A 26 -2.04 9.87 -21.59
C ALA A 26 -2.03 11.03 -20.56
N MET A 27 -0.90 11.32 -19.94
CA MET A 27 -0.77 12.38 -18.93
C MET A 27 -0.63 13.77 -19.55
N LEU A 28 0.05 13.90 -20.70
CA LEU A 28 0.45 15.17 -21.27
C LEU A 28 -0.70 16.18 -21.48
N PRO A 29 -1.89 15.80 -21.99
CA PRO A 29 -3.01 16.70 -22.15
C PRO A 29 -3.47 17.36 -20.83
N TYR A 30 -3.35 16.67 -19.70
CA TYR A 30 -3.75 17.22 -18.39
C TYR A 30 -2.74 18.21 -17.82
N LEU A 31 -1.52 18.25 -18.35
CA LEU A 31 -0.51 19.25 -17.98
C LEU A 31 -0.60 20.51 -18.83
N THR A 32 -1.26 20.47 -19.99
CA THR A 32 -1.22 21.54 -20.98
C THR A 32 -2.59 22.04 -21.43
N GLU A 33 -3.57 21.16 -21.61
CA GLU A 33 -4.88 21.50 -22.20
C GLU A 33 -6.02 21.34 -21.19
N HIS A 34 -6.03 20.25 -20.42
CA HIS A 34 -7.10 19.88 -19.48
C HIS A 34 -6.73 20.14 -18.02
N PHE A 35 -6.03 21.24 -17.76
CA PHE A 35 -5.47 21.63 -16.46
C PHE A 35 -6.50 22.15 -15.45
N GLY A 36 -7.79 21.97 -15.71
CA GLY A 36 -8.88 22.46 -14.84
C GLY A 36 -8.83 21.87 -13.43
N ASN A 37 -9.25 22.67 -12.45
CA ASN A 37 -9.45 22.17 -11.10
C ASN A 37 -10.68 21.25 -11.07
N PRO A 38 -10.54 19.96 -10.69
CA PRO A 38 -11.64 18.99 -10.69
C PRO A 38 -12.78 19.33 -9.72
N SER A 39 -12.58 20.27 -8.79
CA SER A 39 -13.61 20.76 -7.89
C SER A 39 -14.43 21.93 -8.48
N SER A 40 -14.08 22.44 -9.66
CA SER A 40 -14.79 23.55 -10.31
C SER A 40 -16.00 23.07 -11.09
N LEU A 41 -17.09 23.89 -11.06
CA LEU A 41 -18.37 23.53 -11.70
C LEU A 41 -18.42 23.78 -13.22
N TYR A 42 -17.51 24.58 -13.76
CA TYR A 42 -17.46 24.87 -15.19
C TYR A 42 -16.79 23.76 -16.00
N MET A 43 -16.96 23.78 -17.32
CA MET A 43 -16.61 22.69 -18.24
C MET A 43 -15.18 22.19 -18.12
N LEU A 44 -14.18 23.08 -17.96
CA LEU A 44 -12.79 22.69 -17.81
C LEU A 44 -12.57 21.88 -16.51
N GLY A 45 -13.24 22.27 -15.41
CA GLY A 45 -13.23 21.51 -14.16
C GLY A 45 -13.91 20.15 -14.28
N GLN A 46 -15.04 20.11 -15.00
CA GLN A 46 -15.76 18.85 -15.24
C GLN A 46 -14.93 17.85 -16.05
N THR A 47 -14.18 18.33 -17.06
CA THR A 47 -13.26 17.48 -17.83
C THR A 47 -12.18 16.86 -16.93
N ALA A 48 -11.57 17.65 -16.05
CA ALA A 48 -10.58 17.15 -15.11
C ALA A 48 -11.19 16.19 -14.07
N HIS A 49 -12.39 16.51 -13.56
CA HIS A 49 -13.13 15.64 -12.64
C HIS A 49 -13.41 14.26 -13.25
N ASN A 50 -13.96 14.23 -14.46
CA ASN A 50 -14.27 12.98 -15.15
C ASN A 50 -13.01 12.12 -15.40
N ALA A 51 -11.86 12.75 -15.68
CA ALA A 51 -10.61 12.05 -15.85
C ALA A 51 -10.14 11.39 -14.54
N VAL A 52 -10.22 12.11 -13.42
CA VAL A 52 -9.88 11.56 -12.09
C VAL A 52 -10.79 10.39 -11.74
N GLU A 53 -12.11 10.52 -11.95
CA GLU A 53 -13.06 9.44 -11.64
C GLU A 53 -12.88 8.23 -12.57
N THR A 54 -12.53 8.45 -13.83
CA THR A 54 -12.16 7.34 -14.74
C THR A 54 -10.93 6.60 -14.24
N ALA A 55 -9.88 7.31 -13.86
CA ALA A 55 -8.65 6.71 -13.31
C ALA A 55 -8.95 5.97 -11.98
N ARG A 56 -9.79 6.54 -11.12
CA ARG A 56 -10.25 5.91 -9.87
C ARG A 56 -10.95 4.59 -10.14
N GLY A 57 -11.86 4.55 -11.10
CA GLY A 57 -12.54 3.32 -11.52
C GLY A 57 -11.59 2.26 -12.07
N GLN A 58 -10.57 2.66 -12.83
CA GLN A 58 -9.54 1.75 -13.36
C GLN A 58 -8.70 1.13 -12.24
N VAL A 59 -8.26 1.95 -11.26
CA VAL A 59 -7.51 1.45 -10.09
C VAL A 59 -8.39 0.54 -9.23
N ALA A 60 -9.65 0.91 -9.00
CA ALA A 60 -10.58 0.07 -8.26
C ALA A 60 -10.77 -1.30 -8.93
N ALA A 61 -10.96 -1.33 -10.24
CA ALA A 61 -11.09 -2.58 -11.00
C ALA A 61 -9.82 -3.45 -10.92
N LEU A 62 -8.63 -2.83 -10.96
CA LEU A 62 -7.35 -3.53 -10.82
C LEU A 62 -7.21 -4.22 -9.47
N LEU A 63 -7.72 -3.59 -8.40
CA LEU A 63 -7.59 -4.05 -7.03
C LEU A 63 -8.79 -4.89 -6.54
N GLY A 64 -9.85 -5.05 -7.34
CA GLY A 64 -11.10 -5.71 -6.91
C GLY A 64 -11.90 -4.88 -5.89
N ALA A 65 -11.64 -3.57 -5.80
CA ALA A 65 -12.29 -2.62 -4.90
C ALA A 65 -13.47 -1.89 -5.57
N HIS A 66 -14.19 -1.08 -4.77
CA HIS A 66 -15.13 -0.08 -5.30
C HIS A 66 -14.43 1.27 -5.51
N PRO A 67 -14.87 2.12 -6.47
CA PRO A 67 -14.24 3.42 -6.69
C PRO A 67 -14.18 4.31 -5.45
N GLU A 68 -15.20 4.27 -4.60
CA GLU A 68 -15.32 5.04 -3.35
C GLU A 68 -14.27 4.65 -2.30
N GLU A 69 -13.61 3.51 -2.48
CA GLU A 69 -12.56 2.98 -1.59
C GLU A 69 -11.16 3.42 -2.02
N ILE A 70 -11.04 4.07 -3.18
CA ILE A 70 -9.76 4.51 -3.71
C ILE A 70 -9.50 5.97 -3.34
N TYR A 71 -8.38 6.22 -2.70
CA TYR A 71 -7.91 7.55 -2.32
C TYR A 71 -6.53 7.81 -2.95
N PHE A 72 -6.42 8.85 -3.76
CA PHE A 72 -5.14 9.26 -4.33
C PHE A 72 -4.34 10.07 -3.30
N THR A 73 -3.09 9.72 -3.16
CA THR A 73 -2.11 10.37 -2.28
C THR A 73 -0.88 10.78 -3.10
N SER A 74 0.04 11.51 -2.48
CA SER A 74 1.30 11.90 -3.13
C SER A 74 2.27 10.73 -3.35
N GLY A 75 2.03 9.58 -2.72
CA GLY A 75 2.85 8.39 -2.84
C GLY A 75 2.63 7.39 -1.71
N GLY A 76 3.30 6.23 -1.78
CA GLY A 76 3.16 5.13 -0.82
C GLY A 76 3.42 5.55 0.62
N SER A 77 4.44 6.38 0.86
CA SER A 77 4.75 6.85 2.22
C SER A 77 3.60 7.64 2.87
N GLU A 78 2.87 8.46 2.11
CA GLU A 78 1.68 9.15 2.62
C GLU A 78 0.56 8.15 2.86
N ALA A 79 0.33 7.24 1.93
CA ALA A 79 -0.73 6.23 2.02
C ALA A 79 -0.53 5.32 3.26
N ASP A 80 0.68 4.78 3.46
CA ASP A 80 1.01 3.95 4.62
C ASP A 80 0.82 4.70 5.93
N ASN A 81 1.36 5.92 6.01
CA ASN A 81 1.22 6.75 7.21
C ASN A 81 -0.26 7.04 7.51
N TRP A 82 -1.05 7.39 6.51
CA TRP A 82 -2.47 7.69 6.69
C TRP A 82 -3.23 6.46 7.17
N ALA A 83 -3.04 5.31 6.52
CA ALA A 83 -3.72 4.07 6.88
C ALA A 83 -3.31 3.59 8.28
N ILE A 84 -2.01 3.47 8.55
CA ILE A 84 -1.49 2.93 9.81
C ILE A 84 -1.87 3.83 10.98
N ARG A 85 -1.66 5.14 10.89
CA ARG A 85 -1.99 6.07 11.95
C ARG A 85 -3.50 6.17 12.18
N GLY A 86 -4.27 6.28 11.11
CA GLY A 86 -5.74 6.36 11.21
C GLY A 86 -6.33 5.13 11.89
N LEU A 87 -5.88 3.92 11.53
CA LEU A 87 -6.32 2.68 12.15
C LEU A 87 -5.84 2.58 13.61
N ALA A 88 -4.59 2.90 13.89
CA ALA A 88 -4.02 2.87 15.24
C ALA A 88 -4.77 3.81 16.18
N GLU A 89 -5.00 5.06 15.77
CA GLU A 89 -5.74 6.06 16.55
C GLU A 89 -7.20 5.66 16.79
N MET A 90 -7.86 5.09 15.77
CA MET A 90 -9.22 4.58 15.90
C MET A 90 -9.31 3.43 16.92
N GLN A 91 -8.37 2.51 16.88
CA GLN A 91 -8.32 1.36 17.79
C GLN A 91 -7.88 1.75 19.21
N ALA A 92 -7.02 2.77 19.35
CA ALA A 92 -6.64 3.31 20.65
C ALA A 92 -7.84 3.84 21.45
N LYS A 93 -8.85 4.40 20.79
CA LYS A 93 -10.12 4.80 21.42
C LYS A 93 -10.89 3.63 22.03
N LYS A 94 -10.60 2.39 21.58
CA LYS A 94 -11.16 1.15 22.09
C LYS A 94 -10.22 0.45 23.10
N GLY A 95 -9.14 1.12 23.51
CA GLY A 95 -8.13 0.58 24.44
C GLY A 95 -7.09 -0.33 23.80
N LYS A 96 -7.05 -0.45 22.47
CA LYS A 96 -6.10 -1.31 21.75
C LYS A 96 -4.89 -0.48 21.33
N ARG A 97 -3.68 -0.92 21.70
CA ARG A 97 -2.45 -0.16 21.47
C ARG A 97 -1.26 -1.02 21.04
N HIS A 98 -1.47 -2.28 20.67
CA HIS A 98 -0.43 -3.15 20.19
C HIS A 98 -0.46 -3.26 18.65
N ILE A 99 0.70 -3.22 18.00
CA ILE A 99 0.87 -3.33 16.56
C ILE A 99 1.76 -4.53 16.26
N VAL A 100 1.38 -5.36 15.30
CA VAL A 100 2.23 -6.44 14.77
C VAL A 100 2.70 -6.03 13.38
N THR A 101 4.01 -6.10 13.16
CA THR A 101 4.66 -5.77 11.88
C THR A 101 5.88 -6.66 11.66
N THR A 102 6.61 -6.47 10.57
CA THR A 102 7.85 -7.20 10.29
C THR A 102 9.07 -6.28 10.36
N LYS A 103 10.26 -6.87 10.49
CA LYS A 103 11.52 -6.10 10.50
C LYS A 103 11.96 -5.68 9.08
N PHE A 104 11.34 -6.22 8.05
CA PHE A 104 11.76 -6.00 6.66
C PHE A 104 10.79 -5.11 5.86
N GLU A 105 9.91 -4.39 6.55
CA GLU A 105 9.02 -3.39 5.96
C GLU A 105 9.80 -2.24 5.31
N HIS A 106 9.15 -1.54 4.38
CA HIS A 106 9.66 -0.26 3.90
C HIS A 106 9.76 0.76 5.06
N HIS A 107 10.73 1.65 4.98
CA HIS A 107 10.96 2.69 6.02
C HIS A 107 9.73 3.55 6.32
N ALA A 108 8.83 3.75 5.35
CA ALA A 108 7.57 4.45 5.57
C ALA A 108 6.71 3.79 6.65
N VAL A 109 6.67 2.45 6.67
CA VAL A 109 5.96 1.66 7.69
C VAL A 109 6.76 1.63 8.99
N LEU A 110 8.06 1.28 8.95
CA LEU A 110 8.90 1.16 10.14
C LEU A 110 8.92 2.45 10.96
N HIS A 111 9.23 3.59 10.33
CA HIS A 111 9.28 4.88 11.03
C HIS A 111 7.91 5.31 11.56
N THR A 112 6.83 4.94 10.88
CA THR A 112 5.46 5.21 11.36
C THR A 112 5.17 4.41 12.63
N VAL A 113 5.53 3.12 12.65
CA VAL A 113 5.35 2.27 13.84
C VAL A 113 6.25 2.74 15.00
N GLU A 114 7.51 3.07 14.74
CA GLU A 114 8.41 3.66 15.74
C GLU A 114 7.88 4.98 16.30
N ARG A 115 7.23 5.80 15.48
CA ARG A 115 6.59 7.02 15.94
C ARG A 115 5.42 6.72 16.85
N LEU A 116 4.57 5.76 16.50
CA LEU A 116 3.47 5.32 17.35
C LEU A 116 3.95 4.73 18.68
N GLN A 117 5.10 4.03 18.70
CA GLN A 117 5.70 3.56 19.97
C GLN A 117 6.05 4.74 20.91
N ARG A 118 6.58 5.84 20.36
CA ARG A 118 6.84 7.08 21.16
C ARG A 118 5.55 7.72 21.66
N GLU A 119 4.44 7.45 21.00
CA GLU A 119 3.08 7.93 21.34
C GLU A 119 2.33 6.94 22.27
N GLY A 120 3.02 5.90 22.79
CA GLY A 120 2.49 4.96 23.78
C GLY A 120 1.84 3.71 23.20
N PHE A 121 2.15 3.36 21.96
CA PHE A 121 1.83 2.04 21.42
C PHE A 121 2.96 1.04 21.70
N GLU A 122 2.62 -0.24 21.75
CA GLU A 122 3.58 -1.33 21.74
C GLU A 122 3.66 -1.91 20.33
N ALA A 123 4.82 -2.45 19.94
CA ALA A 123 4.97 -3.11 18.65
C ALA A 123 5.74 -4.42 18.77
N THR A 124 5.24 -5.46 18.12
CA THR A 124 5.95 -6.72 17.88
C THR A 124 6.45 -6.73 16.44
N PHE A 125 7.78 -6.84 16.28
CA PHE A 125 8.44 -6.94 14.98
C PHE A 125 8.79 -8.40 14.72
N LEU A 126 8.08 -9.02 13.79
CA LEU A 126 8.34 -10.40 13.38
C LEU A 126 9.58 -10.48 12.48
N ASP A 127 10.32 -11.56 12.60
CA ASP A 127 11.38 -11.90 11.67
C ASP A 127 10.80 -12.56 10.41
N VAL A 128 11.54 -12.45 9.31
CA VAL A 128 11.36 -13.31 8.15
C VAL A 128 12.43 -14.41 8.20
N HIS A 129 12.07 -15.60 7.71
CA HIS A 129 12.95 -16.75 7.73
C HIS A 129 13.92 -16.75 6.53
N GLU A 130 14.72 -17.80 6.38
CA GLU A 130 15.71 -17.91 5.30
C GLU A 130 15.11 -17.73 3.89
N ASN A 131 13.83 -18.06 3.73
CA ASN A 131 13.07 -17.84 2.49
C ASN A 131 12.49 -16.41 2.36
N GLY A 132 12.73 -15.52 3.31
CA GLY A 132 12.19 -14.16 3.32
C GLY A 132 10.69 -14.06 3.57
N ILE A 133 10.05 -15.08 4.17
CA ILE A 133 8.60 -15.18 4.38
C ILE A 133 8.31 -15.29 5.87
N VAL A 134 7.28 -14.59 6.36
CA VAL A 134 6.76 -14.75 7.73
C VAL A 134 6.01 -16.09 7.86
N ARG A 135 6.04 -16.66 9.05
CA ARG A 135 5.22 -17.86 9.36
C ARG A 135 3.90 -17.45 9.97
N ILE A 136 2.81 -18.04 9.47
CA ILE A 136 1.45 -17.73 9.94
C ILE A 136 1.30 -18.03 11.43
N GLU A 137 1.95 -19.08 11.92
CA GLU A 137 1.92 -19.47 13.34
C GLU A 137 2.57 -18.39 14.23
N GLU A 138 3.61 -17.72 13.75
CA GLU A 138 4.27 -16.64 14.47
C GLU A 138 3.41 -15.37 14.46
N VAL A 139 2.76 -15.06 13.33
CA VAL A 139 1.76 -14.00 13.28
C VAL A 139 0.64 -14.29 14.29
N ALA A 140 0.10 -15.50 14.26
CA ALA A 140 -0.99 -15.92 15.17
C ALA A 140 -0.59 -15.82 16.66
N ALA A 141 0.64 -16.18 16.99
CA ALA A 141 1.17 -16.13 18.35
C ALA A 141 1.43 -14.70 18.83
N ALA A 142 1.71 -13.76 17.89
CA ALA A 142 1.92 -12.35 18.21
C ALA A 142 0.62 -11.58 18.44
N LEU A 143 -0.54 -12.11 18.01
CA LEU A 143 -1.83 -11.43 18.19
C LEU A 143 -2.27 -11.48 19.65
N ARG A 144 -2.62 -10.32 20.20
CA ARG A 144 -3.10 -10.11 21.57
C ARG A 144 -4.54 -9.56 21.54
N GLU A 145 -5.21 -9.54 22.67
CA GLU A 145 -6.55 -8.92 22.81
C GLU A 145 -6.53 -7.42 22.54
N ASP A 146 -5.43 -6.75 22.89
CA ASP A 146 -5.19 -5.33 22.66
C ASP A 146 -4.47 -5.03 21.33
N THR A 147 -4.34 -6.01 20.42
CA THR A 147 -3.79 -5.75 19.09
C THR A 147 -4.72 -4.81 18.32
N ALA A 148 -4.18 -3.65 17.97
CA ALA A 148 -4.85 -2.59 17.24
C ALA A 148 -4.78 -2.79 15.73
N LEU A 149 -3.64 -3.30 15.23
CA LEU A 149 -3.34 -3.37 13.81
C LEU A 149 -2.28 -4.45 13.55
N VAL A 150 -2.44 -5.17 12.45
CA VAL A 150 -1.37 -5.93 11.81
C VAL A 150 -0.99 -5.18 10.52
N THR A 151 0.30 -4.97 10.28
CA THR A 151 0.81 -4.37 9.03
C THR A 151 1.99 -5.18 8.52
N ILE A 152 1.84 -5.79 7.35
CA ILE A 152 2.86 -6.65 6.72
C ILE A 152 2.83 -6.36 5.23
N MET A 153 3.99 -6.00 4.64
CA MET A 153 4.10 -5.68 3.22
C MET A 153 3.74 -6.89 2.35
N TYR A 154 3.17 -6.63 1.17
CA TYR A 154 2.76 -7.68 0.23
C TYR A 154 3.96 -8.33 -0.45
N ALA A 155 4.83 -7.50 -1.03
CA ALA A 155 6.04 -7.95 -1.72
C ALA A 155 7.21 -7.03 -1.37
N ASN A 156 8.35 -7.63 -1.04
CA ASN A 156 9.53 -6.86 -0.68
C ASN A 156 10.27 -6.41 -1.94
N ASN A 157 10.62 -5.13 -2.01
CA ASN A 157 11.28 -4.52 -3.15
C ASN A 157 12.76 -4.94 -3.32
N GLU A 158 13.43 -5.39 -2.26
CA GLU A 158 14.85 -5.75 -2.30
C GLU A 158 15.09 -7.22 -2.63
N ILE A 159 14.33 -8.12 -1.98
CA ILE A 159 14.52 -9.56 -2.12
C ILE A 159 13.44 -10.26 -2.98
N GLY A 160 12.37 -9.53 -3.34
CA GLY A 160 11.33 -10.01 -4.25
C GLY A 160 10.38 -11.05 -3.66
N THR A 161 10.40 -11.30 -2.36
CA THR A 161 9.52 -12.27 -1.71
C THR A 161 8.11 -11.75 -1.59
N ILE A 162 7.12 -12.63 -1.81
CA ILE A 162 5.69 -12.35 -1.67
C ILE A 162 5.21 -13.00 -0.38
N GLN A 163 4.53 -12.23 0.47
CA GLN A 163 4.02 -12.70 1.76
C GLN A 163 2.66 -13.39 1.61
N PRO A 164 2.28 -14.30 2.52
CA PRO A 164 1.01 -15.01 2.49
C PRO A 164 -0.15 -14.12 2.98
N ILE A 165 -0.40 -13.01 2.25
CA ILE A 165 -1.32 -11.94 2.64
C ILE A 165 -2.76 -12.43 2.85
N ALA A 166 -3.24 -13.36 2.01
CA ALA A 166 -4.58 -13.90 2.14
C ALA A 166 -4.76 -14.69 3.44
N GLU A 167 -3.74 -15.47 3.83
CA GLU A 167 -3.79 -16.25 5.09
C GLU A 167 -3.70 -15.33 6.31
N ILE A 168 -2.83 -14.32 6.25
CA ILE A 168 -2.72 -13.29 7.30
C ILE A 168 -4.04 -12.51 7.42
N GLY A 169 -4.63 -12.10 6.28
CA GLY A 169 -5.92 -11.42 6.25
C GLY A 169 -7.04 -12.25 6.87
N ALA A 170 -7.11 -13.55 6.56
CA ALA A 170 -8.08 -14.46 7.15
C ALA A 170 -7.91 -14.59 8.68
N LEU A 171 -6.67 -14.70 9.14
CA LEU A 171 -6.33 -14.74 10.56
C LEU A 171 -6.74 -13.46 11.29
N CYS A 172 -6.41 -12.29 10.73
CA CYS A 172 -6.76 -11.00 11.29
C CYS A 172 -8.29 -10.81 11.34
N ARG A 173 -9.00 -11.16 10.27
CA ARG A 173 -10.46 -11.09 10.20
C ARG A 173 -11.11 -11.96 11.27
N ALA A 174 -10.64 -13.19 11.46
CA ALA A 174 -11.15 -14.11 12.47
C ALA A 174 -11.01 -13.56 13.91
N ARG A 175 -10.05 -12.67 14.13
CA ARG A 175 -9.79 -11.99 15.42
C ARG A 175 -10.37 -10.60 15.52
N GLY A 176 -11.04 -10.08 14.46
CA GLY A 176 -11.56 -8.70 14.41
C GLY A 176 -10.48 -7.63 14.51
N ILE A 177 -9.28 -7.92 13.96
CA ILE A 177 -8.13 -7.04 13.95
C ILE A 177 -7.99 -6.44 12.54
N PRO A 178 -7.88 -5.10 12.39
CA PRO A 178 -7.56 -4.48 11.11
C PRO A 178 -6.23 -4.98 10.55
N PHE A 179 -6.21 -5.20 9.22
CA PHE A 179 -5.00 -5.61 8.51
C PHE A 179 -4.67 -4.58 7.42
N HIS A 180 -3.43 -4.11 7.42
CA HIS A 180 -2.83 -3.24 6.42
C HIS A 180 -1.71 -3.97 5.68
N THR A 181 -1.56 -3.70 4.40
CA THR A 181 -0.40 -4.15 3.62
C THR A 181 0.12 -3.03 2.74
N ASP A 182 1.43 -2.80 2.77
CA ASP A 182 2.12 -2.03 1.73
C ASP A 182 2.22 -2.91 0.48
N ALA A 183 1.47 -2.55 -0.56
CA ALA A 183 1.42 -3.25 -1.83
C ALA A 183 2.08 -2.47 -2.99
N VAL A 184 2.92 -1.47 -2.70
CA VAL A 184 3.58 -0.62 -3.72
C VAL A 184 4.32 -1.46 -4.75
N GLN A 185 4.98 -2.53 -4.35
CA GLN A 185 5.70 -3.42 -5.25
C GLN A 185 4.85 -4.56 -5.80
N ALA A 186 3.66 -4.78 -5.28
CA ALA A 186 2.76 -5.85 -5.73
C ALA A 186 1.78 -5.35 -6.80
N ALA A 187 1.20 -4.17 -6.63
CA ALA A 187 0.18 -3.62 -7.53
C ALA A 187 0.72 -3.47 -8.96
N GLY A 188 0.03 -4.10 -9.92
CA GLY A 188 0.44 -4.12 -11.32
C GLY A 188 1.52 -5.16 -11.68
N HIS A 189 2.16 -5.84 -10.71
CA HIS A 189 3.16 -6.88 -10.94
C HIS A 189 2.63 -8.28 -10.62
N VAL A 190 1.82 -8.39 -9.57
CA VAL A 190 1.13 -9.63 -9.19
C VAL A 190 -0.36 -9.32 -9.01
N PRO A 191 -1.24 -10.34 -9.14
CA PRO A 191 -2.65 -10.15 -8.87
C PRO A 191 -2.87 -9.69 -7.41
N VAL A 192 -3.53 -8.55 -7.25
CA VAL A 192 -3.96 -8.02 -5.94
C VAL A 192 -5.47 -7.92 -5.98
N ASP A 193 -6.14 -8.65 -5.08
CA ASP A 193 -7.58 -8.57 -4.88
C ASP A 193 -7.85 -8.31 -3.39
N VAL A 194 -8.29 -7.11 -3.07
CA VAL A 194 -8.50 -6.68 -1.69
C VAL A 194 -9.60 -7.48 -0.98
N LYS A 195 -10.56 -8.03 -1.74
CA LYS A 195 -11.63 -8.87 -1.18
C LYS A 195 -11.13 -10.28 -0.90
N ALA A 196 -10.38 -10.88 -1.83
CA ALA A 196 -9.79 -12.20 -1.64
C ALA A 196 -8.74 -12.20 -0.52
N CYS A 197 -7.95 -11.12 -0.42
CA CYS A 197 -6.97 -10.94 0.65
C CYS A 197 -7.58 -10.47 1.98
N LEU A 198 -8.91 -10.25 2.04
CA LEU A 198 -9.62 -9.80 3.23
C LEU A 198 -9.05 -8.50 3.84
N LEU A 199 -8.44 -7.65 3.00
CA LEU A 199 -7.92 -6.33 3.38
C LEU A 199 -9.07 -5.34 3.61
N TYR A 200 -10.25 -5.63 3.07
CA TYR A 200 -11.42 -4.82 3.19
C TYR A 200 -12.34 -5.33 4.32
N THR A 201 -12.59 -4.47 5.30
CA THR A 201 -13.64 -4.66 6.29
C THR A 201 -14.80 -3.73 5.93
N SER A 202 -15.84 -4.24 5.26
CA SER A 202 -17.09 -3.51 5.11
C SER A 202 -17.61 -3.14 6.51
N PRO A 203 -17.94 -1.89 6.77
CA PRO A 203 -18.80 -1.61 7.92
C PRO A 203 -20.14 -2.29 7.62
N SER A 204 -20.46 -3.26 8.42
CA SER A 204 -21.80 -3.86 8.47
C SER A 204 -22.83 -2.84 8.95
#